data_4e4388f284f4f074d82f17714045c72d
#
_entry.id   4e4388f284f4f074d82f17714045c72d
#
_cell.length_a   1.000
_cell.length_b   1.000
_cell.length_c   1.000
_cell.angle_alpha   90.00
_cell.angle_beta   90.00
_cell.angle_gamma   90.00
#
_symmetry.space_group_name_H-M   'P 1'
#
loop_
_entity.id
_entity.type
_entity.pdbx_description
1 polymer ?
#
loop_
_entity_poly.entity_id
_entity_poly.type
_entity_poly.pdbx_seq_one_letter_code
_entity_poly.pdbx_strand_id
1 'polypeptide(L)'
;MDILGCIVEVVSKMTFAEYLQKNIFDPLNLKSIGFSVNPNDKDSFTTLYTSGAFSRDGEVVAPSGLNQAELMFSKELRAIDTFDQSPYLTNSSQLFDGGSGLVSNIDDYSKFAEMLLNGGVLNGVRILSKASVELMAKNHLSDAILSDGAAFGLKGVGMGLTVG
;
A
#
# COMPACT_ATOMS: atom_id res chain seq x y z
N MET A 1 6.84 -5.73 7.29
CA MET A 1 6.85 -4.25 7.18
C MET A 1 6.41 -3.59 8.50
N ASP A 2 5.48 -4.18 9.24
CA ASP A 2 4.92 -3.60 10.48
C ASP A 2 5.96 -3.38 11.57
N ILE A 3 6.91 -4.33 11.72
CA ILE A 3 8.07 -4.17 12.62
C ILE A 3 8.89 -2.91 12.26
N LEU A 4 9.02 -2.59 10.98
CA LEU A 4 9.73 -1.37 10.57
C LEU A 4 8.96 -0.12 10.97
N GLY A 5 7.63 -0.13 10.88
CA GLY A 5 6.78 0.94 11.42
C GLY A 5 7.01 1.15 12.91
N CYS A 6 6.99 0.08 13.70
CA CYS A 6 7.29 0.13 15.13
C CYS A 6 8.70 0.66 15.42
N ILE A 7 9.71 0.30 14.62
CA ILE A 7 11.07 0.84 14.77
C ILE A 7 11.08 2.36 14.53
N VAL A 8 10.35 2.83 13.53
CA VAL A 8 10.21 4.27 13.28
C VAL A 8 9.59 4.98 14.48
N GLU A 9 8.55 4.43 15.09
CA GLU A 9 7.92 4.99 16.30
C GLU A 9 8.89 5.07 17.46
N VAL A 10 9.62 4.00 17.76
CA VAL A 10 10.59 3.95 18.86
C VAL A 10 11.70 4.97 18.65
N VAL A 11 12.25 5.08 17.46
CA VAL A 11 13.38 5.98 17.16
C VAL A 11 12.94 7.44 17.08
N SER A 12 11.79 7.71 16.47
CA SER A 12 11.28 9.08 16.30
C SER A 12 10.56 9.63 17.52
N LYS A 13 10.08 8.75 18.41
CA LYS A 13 9.17 9.06 19.53
C LYS A 13 7.86 9.71 19.07
N MET A 14 7.40 9.35 17.89
CA MET A 14 6.15 9.78 17.28
C MET A 14 5.37 8.53 16.87
N THR A 15 4.06 8.60 16.76
CA THR A 15 3.32 7.54 16.10
C THR A 15 3.74 7.45 14.64
N PHE A 16 3.59 6.29 14.03
CA PHE A 16 3.97 6.11 12.62
C PHE A 16 3.18 7.06 11.70
N ALA A 17 1.90 7.27 11.99
CA ALA A 17 1.07 8.22 11.27
C ALA A 17 1.59 9.66 11.38
N GLU A 18 1.92 10.14 12.59
CA GLU A 18 2.50 11.46 12.79
C GLU A 18 3.86 11.62 12.10
N TYR A 19 4.68 10.57 12.14
CA TYR A 19 5.97 10.58 11.46
C TYR A 19 5.80 10.73 9.94
N LEU A 20 4.90 9.96 9.32
CA LEU A 20 4.61 10.06 7.89
C LEU A 20 4.03 11.43 7.52
N GLN A 21 3.07 11.90 8.31
CA GLN A 21 2.45 13.21 8.10
C GLN A 21 3.51 14.32 8.05
N LYS A 22 4.32 14.39 9.10
CA LYS A 22 5.33 15.46 9.26
C LYS A 22 6.47 15.40 8.25
N ASN A 23 6.95 14.18 7.92
CA ASN A 23 8.20 14.02 7.18
C ASN A 23 7.98 13.75 5.68
N ILE A 24 6.76 13.33 5.29
CA ILE A 24 6.45 12.97 3.90
C ILE A 24 5.23 13.74 3.39
N PHE A 25 4.07 13.63 4.07
CA PHE A 25 2.82 14.12 3.51
C PHE A 25 2.76 15.65 3.49
N ASP A 26 3.06 16.31 4.57
CA ASP A 26 3.08 17.77 4.64
C ASP A 26 4.13 18.39 3.70
N PRO A 27 5.40 17.93 3.70
CA PRO A 27 6.41 18.49 2.80
C PRO A 27 6.08 18.34 1.32
N LEU A 28 5.42 17.23 0.93
CA LEU A 28 4.99 16.98 -0.45
C LEU A 28 3.61 17.57 -0.77
N ASN A 29 2.94 18.20 0.21
CA ASN A 29 1.58 18.71 0.10
C ASN A 29 0.57 17.63 -0.35
N LEU A 30 0.66 16.43 0.26
CA LEU A 30 -0.28 15.32 0.09
C LEU A 30 -1.40 15.49 1.12
N LYS A 31 -2.62 15.77 0.67
CA LYS A 31 -3.74 16.15 1.56
C LYS A 31 -4.74 15.02 1.81
N SER A 32 -4.74 14.03 0.93
CA SER A 32 -5.72 12.95 0.92
C SER A 32 -5.09 11.59 1.21
N ILE A 33 -3.88 11.57 1.77
CA ILE A 33 -3.20 10.34 2.17
C ILE A 33 -3.17 10.22 3.68
N GLY A 34 -3.49 9.03 4.20
CA GLY A 34 -3.49 8.78 5.63
C GLY A 34 -4.05 7.41 5.97
N PHE A 35 -4.18 7.13 7.26
CA PHE A 35 -4.75 5.87 7.75
C PHE A 35 -6.28 5.92 7.97
N SER A 36 -6.91 7.00 7.56
CA SER A 36 -8.37 7.15 7.63
C SER A 36 -8.90 7.97 6.47
N VAL A 37 -10.16 7.75 6.14
CA VAL A 37 -10.91 8.51 5.13
C VAL A 37 -11.72 9.58 5.85
N ASN A 38 -11.73 10.80 5.32
CA ASN A 38 -12.62 11.83 5.83
C ASN A 38 -14.08 11.45 5.55
N PRO A 39 -14.98 11.50 6.56
CA PRO A 39 -16.38 11.19 6.36
C PRO A 39 -17.10 12.01 5.28
N ASN A 40 -16.56 13.18 4.94
CA ASN A 40 -17.12 14.04 3.89
C ASN A 40 -16.70 13.62 2.46
N ASP A 41 -15.77 12.67 2.31
CA ASP A 41 -15.24 12.24 1.02
C ASP A 41 -16.00 11.04 0.42
N LYS A 42 -17.25 10.84 0.83
CA LYS A 42 -18.09 9.70 0.40
C LYS A 42 -18.19 9.60 -1.12
N ASP A 43 -18.37 10.71 -1.81
CA ASP A 43 -18.55 10.74 -3.26
C ASP A 43 -17.25 10.41 -4.03
N SER A 44 -16.11 10.52 -3.36
CA SER A 44 -14.77 10.21 -3.90
C SER A 44 -14.28 8.82 -3.53
N PHE A 45 -15.00 8.12 -2.63
CA PHE A 45 -14.59 6.81 -2.15
C PHE A 45 -14.86 5.73 -3.20
N THR A 46 -13.81 5.00 -3.57
CA THR A 46 -13.91 3.90 -4.54
C THR A 46 -14.27 2.60 -3.82
N THR A 47 -15.39 2.01 -4.19
CA THR A 47 -15.77 0.68 -3.71
C THR A 47 -14.78 -0.37 -4.20
N LEU A 48 -14.26 -1.17 -3.28
CA LEU A 48 -13.41 -2.31 -3.62
C LEU A 48 -14.25 -3.55 -3.90
N TYR A 49 -13.98 -4.18 -5.04
CA TYR A 49 -14.63 -5.42 -5.45
C TYR A 49 -13.63 -6.56 -5.51
N THR A 50 -14.09 -7.75 -5.23
CA THR A 50 -13.37 -8.99 -5.48
C THR A 50 -14.16 -9.89 -6.42
N SER A 51 -13.45 -10.68 -7.22
CA SER A 51 -14.03 -11.83 -7.92
C SER A 51 -13.80 -13.07 -7.07
N GLY A 52 -14.85 -13.89 -6.87
CA GLY A 52 -14.71 -15.16 -6.17
C GLY A 52 -15.01 -15.13 -4.68
N ALA A 53 -14.36 -16.02 -3.94
CA ALA A 53 -14.76 -16.49 -2.62
C ALA A 53 -14.20 -15.70 -1.42
N PHE A 54 -13.52 -14.60 -1.63
CA PHE A 54 -12.89 -13.89 -0.51
C PHE A 54 -13.88 -12.94 0.17
N SER A 55 -14.09 -13.12 1.46
CA SER A 55 -14.71 -12.10 2.31
C SER A 55 -13.63 -11.17 2.85
N ARG A 56 -14.06 -10.04 3.43
CA ARG A 56 -13.20 -9.07 4.10
C ARG A 56 -12.38 -9.68 5.24
N ASP A 57 -12.93 -10.67 5.92
CA ASP A 57 -12.33 -11.31 7.09
C ASP A 57 -11.42 -12.49 6.70
N GLY A 58 -11.13 -12.67 5.42
CA GLY A 58 -10.33 -13.79 4.92
C GLY A 58 -11.06 -15.13 4.93
N GLU A 59 -12.33 -15.15 5.35
CA GLU A 59 -13.16 -16.34 5.21
C GLU A 59 -13.54 -16.54 3.74
N VAL A 60 -13.33 -17.75 3.25
CA VAL A 60 -13.75 -18.16 1.92
C VAL A 60 -15.27 -18.35 1.96
N VAL A 61 -16.02 -17.34 1.58
CA VAL A 61 -17.46 -17.46 1.37
C VAL A 61 -17.69 -18.07 -0.02
N ALA A 62 -17.48 -19.37 -0.11
CA ALA A 62 -17.84 -20.09 -1.32
C ALA A 62 -19.37 -20.13 -1.44
N PRO A 63 -19.96 -19.71 -2.59
CA PRO A 63 -21.29 -20.15 -2.92
C PRO A 63 -21.30 -21.67 -2.87
N SER A 64 -22.27 -22.27 -2.19
CA SER A 64 -22.36 -23.70 -2.04
C SER A 64 -22.34 -24.37 -3.42
N GLY A 65 -21.30 -25.18 -3.69
CA GLY A 65 -21.18 -25.98 -4.90
C GLY A 65 -20.04 -25.65 -5.85
N LEU A 66 -19.27 -24.57 -5.64
CA LEU A 66 -18.11 -24.24 -6.46
C LEU A 66 -16.81 -24.74 -5.81
N ASN A 67 -15.90 -25.29 -6.61
CA ASN A 67 -14.55 -25.60 -6.17
C ASN A 67 -13.66 -24.34 -6.16
N GLN A 68 -12.51 -24.44 -5.51
CA GLN A 68 -11.60 -23.31 -5.31
C GLN A 68 -11.11 -22.65 -6.62
N ALA A 69 -10.97 -23.44 -7.69
CA ALA A 69 -10.57 -22.93 -8.99
C ALA A 69 -11.73 -22.19 -9.69
N GLU A 70 -12.95 -22.70 -9.60
CA GLU A 70 -14.15 -22.02 -10.13
C GLU A 70 -14.38 -20.68 -9.43
N LEU A 71 -14.05 -20.59 -8.13
CA LEU A 71 -14.15 -19.36 -7.36
C LEU A 71 -13.11 -18.32 -7.79
N MET A 72 -11.87 -18.72 -8.07
CA MET A 72 -10.83 -17.81 -8.56
C MET A 72 -11.14 -17.23 -9.93
N PHE A 73 -11.91 -17.97 -10.77
CA PHE A 73 -12.29 -17.55 -12.11
C PHE A 73 -13.75 -17.07 -12.21
N SER A 74 -14.44 -16.92 -11.08
CA SER A 74 -15.79 -16.39 -11.06
C SER A 74 -15.81 -14.98 -11.64
N LYS A 75 -16.73 -14.74 -12.57
CA LYS A 75 -16.97 -13.41 -13.14
C LYS A 75 -17.90 -12.56 -12.28
N GLU A 76 -18.43 -13.12 -11.20
CA GLU A 76 -19.29 -12.40 -10.28
C GLU A 76 -18.47 -11.50 -9.40
N LEU A 77 -18.69 -10.20 -9.49
CA LEU A 77 -18.04 -9.20 -8.66
C LEU A 77 -18.86 -8.96 -7.40
N ARG A 78 -18.18 -8.97 -6.24
CA ARG A 78 -18.78 -8.70 -4.94
C ARG A 78 -18.05 -7.53 -4.31
N ALA A 79 -18.80 -6.56 -3.80
CA ALA A 79 -18.23 -5.46 -3.03
C ALA A 79 -17.73 -6.00 -1.68
N ILE A 80 -16.48 -5.74 -1.35
CA ILE A 80 -15.84 -6.14 -0.10
C ILE A 80 -15.47 -4.95 0.78
N ASP A 81 -15.39 -3.75 0.21
CA ASP A 81 -15.22 -2.52 0.95
C ASP A 81 -16.05 -1.41 0.29
N THR A 82 -17.07 -0.94 1.01
CA THR A 82 -17.90 0.20 0.63
C THR A 82 -17.67 1.31 1.63
N PHE A 83 -18.00 2.55 1.26
CA PHE A 83 -17.82 3.69 2.17
C PHE A 83 -18.42 3.42 3.55
N ASP A 84 -19.70 3.05 3.61
CA ASP A 84 -20.42 2.91 4.88
C ASP A 84 -19.94 1.73 5.76
N GLN A 85 -19.15 0.80 5.19
CA GLN A 85 -18.60 -0.38 5.86
C GLN A 85 -17.08 -0.35 5.96
N SER A 86 -16.45 0.71 5.47
CA SER A 86 -14.99 0.79 5.45
C SER A 86 -14.39 0.93 6.84
N PRO A 87 -13.36 0.13 7.18
CA PRO A 87 -12.64 0.28 8.44
C PRO A 87 -11.88 1.60 8.52
N TYR A 88 -11.66 2.23 7.37
CA TYR A 88 -10.90 3.48 7.28
C TYR A 88 -11.73 4.72 7.65
N LEU A 89 -13.04 4.60 7.86
CA LEU A 89 -13.89 5.70 8.33
C LEU A 89 -13.70 6.05 9.81
N THR A 90 -13.22 5.10 10.57
CA THR A 90 -13.03 5.29 12.01
C THR A 90 -11.54 5.29 12.33
N ASN A 91 -11.04 6.32 12.98
CA ASN A 91 -9.69 6.38 13.57
C ASN A 91 -9.50 5.38 14.72
N SER A 92 -10.08 4.19 14.62
CA SER A 92 -10.05 3.16 15.65
C SER A 92 -8.76 2.33 15.62
N SER A 93 -7.93 2.51 14.62
CA SER A 93 -6.67 1.79 14.54
C SER A 93 -5.69 2.33 15.57
N GLN A 94 -5.42 1.54 16.60
CA GLN A 94 -4.36 1.82 17.58
C GLN A 94 -2.98 1.44 17.03
N LEU A 95 -2.93 0.70 15.94
CA LEU A 95 -1.72 0.27 15.26
C LEU A 95 -1.73 0.81 13.83
N PHE A 96 -0.70 1.57 13.48
CA PHE A 96 -0.48 2.04 12.11
C PHE A 96 0.48 1.08 11.39
N ASP A 97 -0.08 0.24 10.53
CA ASP A 97 0.69 -0.81 9.86
C ASP A 97 1.73 -0.24 8.89
N GLY A 98 2.95 -0.73 9.00
CA GLY A 98 4.03 -0.37 8.06
C GLY A 98 3.92 -1.05 6.69
N GLY A 99 3.05 -2.04 6.55
CA GLY A 99 2.84 -2.82 5.33
C GLY A 99 1.52 -2.57 4.64
N SER A 100 0.56 -1.92 5.30
CA SER A 100 -0.79 -1.70 4.78
C SER A 100 -1.49 -0.52 5.46
N GLY A 101 -2.75 -0.28 5.12
CA GLY A 101 -3.63 0.63 5.87
C GLY A 101 -3.66 2.07 5.38
N LEU A 102 -2.73 2.50 4.53
CA LEU A 102 -2.81 3.84 3.93
C LEU A 102 -3.89 3.88 2.84
N VAL A 103 -4.69 4.92 2.89
CA VAL A 103 -5.64 5.31 1.84
C VAL A 103 -5.17 6.60 1.19
N SER A 104 -5.45 6.77 -0.09
CA SER A 104 -5.04 7.94 -0.86
C SER A 104 -5.93 8.15 -2.08
N ASN A 105 -5.75 9.25 -2.78
CA ASN A 105 -6.24 9.46 -4.13
C ASN A 105 -5.10 9.35 -5.15
N ILE A 106 -5.45 9.28 -6.43
CA ILE A 106 -4.47 9.13 -7.52
C ILE A 106 -3.53 10.34 -7.64
N ASP A 107 -4.01 11.55 -7.35
CA ASP A 107 -3.21 12.76 -7.46
C ASP A 107 -2.07 12.80 -6.42
N ASP A 108 -2.39 12.48 -5.16
CA ASP A 108 -1.39 12.45 -4.10
C ASP A 108 -0.42 11.27 -4.26
N TYR A 109 -0.95 10.09 -4.67
CA TYR A 109 -0.10 8.96 -4.99
C TYR A 109 0.86 9.26 -6.15
N SER A 110 0.38 9.97 -7.20
CA SER A 110 1.21 10.37 -8.34
C SER A 110 2.34 11.32 -7.93
N LYS A 111 2.09 12.27 -7.03
CA LYS A 111 3.14 13.15 -6.48
C LYS A 111 4.22 12.36 -5.72
N PHE A 112 3.81 11.37 -4.93
CA PHE A 112 4.75 10.50 -4.22
C PHE A 112 5.61 9.70 -5.21
N ALA A 113 4.99 9.12 -6.24
CA ALA A 113 5.69 8.39 -7.29
C ALA A 113 6.65 9.29 -8.08
N GLU A 114 6.23 10.52 -8.40
CA GLU A 114 7.07 11.51 -9.07
C GLU A 114 8.27 11.91 -8.20
N MET A 115 8.09 12.07 -6.90
CA MET A 115 9.19 12.32 -5.96
C MET A 115 10.24 11.22 -6.03
N LEU A 116 9.84 9.94 -6.07
CA LEU A 116 10.76 8.81 -6.23
C LEU A 116 11.43 8.83 -7.60
N LEU A 117 10.69 9.05 -8.68
CA LEU A 117 11.21 9.14 -10.05
C LEU A 117 12.29 10.21 -10.19
N ASN A 118 12.13 11.33 -9.49
CA ASN A 118 13.07 12.45 -9.46
C ASN A 118 14.22 12.27 -8.43
N GLY A 119 14.49 11.03 -8.00
CA GLY A 119 15.57 10.74 -7.07
C GLY A 119 15.38 11.34 -5.68
N GLY A 120 14.15 11.32 -5.18
CA GLY A 120 13.78 11.74 -3.83
C GLY A 120 13.44 13.23 -3.68
N VAL A 121 13.09 13.91 -4.78
CA VAL A 121 12.76 15.35 -4.78
C VAL A 121 11.46 15.61 -5.53
N LEU A 122 10.61 16.48 -4.99
CA LEU A 122 9.44 17.03 -5.69
C LEU A 122 9.34 18.53 -5.41
N ASN A 123 9.19 19.34 -6.45
CA ASN A 123 9.04 20.80 -6.36
C ASN A 123 10.12 21.49 -5.46
N GLY A 124 11.34 20.99 -5.52
CA GLY A 124 12.46 21.51 -4.71
C GLY A 124 12.52 20.96 -3.28
N VAL A 125 11.52 20.19 -2.83
CA VAL A 125 11.50 19.55 -1.53
C VAL A 125 12.15 18.17 -1.62
N ARG A 126 13.18 17.92 -0.81
CA ARG A 126 13.88 16.64 -0.75
C ARG A 126 13.37 15.81 0.43
N ILE A 127 12.86 14.62 0.13
CA ILE A 127 12.44 13.61 1.11
C ILE A 127 13.53 12.56 1.31
N LEU A 128 14.11 12.07 0.21
CA LEU A 128 15.16 11.03 0.23
C LEU A 128 16.40 11.50 -0.52
N SER A 129 17.56 10.96 -0.15
CA SER A 129 18.74 11.14 -0.96
C SER A 129 18.62 10.36 -2.28
N LYS A 130 19.29 10.83 -3.34
CA LYS A 130 19.34 10.11 -4.60
C LYS A 130 19.90 8.69 -4.41
N ALA A 131 20.94 8.55 -3.61
CA ALA A 131 21.53 7.25 -3.29
C ALA A 131 20.56 6.30 -2.58
N SER A 132 19.69 6.83 -1.71
CA SER A 132 18.65 6.01 -1.07
C SER A 132 17.64 5.50 -2.08
N VAL A 133 17.17 6.34 -3.00
CA VAL A 133 16.23 5.92 -4.06
C VAL A 133 16.87 4.89 -4.99
N GLU A 134 18.12 5.11 -5.41
CA GLU A 134 18.87 4.15 -6.22
C GLU A 134 19.04 2.80 -5.50
N LEU A 135 19.32 2.83 -4.19
CA LEU A 135 19.39 1.61 -3.38
C LEU A 135 18.06 0.89 -3.30
N MET A 136 16.96 1.63 -3.13
CA MET A 136 15.60 1.05 -3.09
C MET A 136 15.25 0.35 -4.40
N ALA A 137 15.58 0.97 -5.54
CA ALA A 137 15.24 0.46 -6.87
C ALA A 137 16.22 -0.60 -7.39
N LYS A 138 17.38 -0.74 -6.78
CA LYS A 138 18.39 -1.74 -7.20
C LYS A 138 17.86 -3.15 -6.92
N ASN A 139 18.05 -4.06 -7.88
CA ASN A 139 17.77 -5.47 -7.64
C ASN A 139 18.66 -6.05 -6.53
N HIS A 140 18.05 -6.68 -5.54
CA HIS A 140 18.69 -7.35 -4.42
C HIS A 140 18.59 -8.88 -4.47
N LEU A 141 17.93 -9.43 -5.50
CA LEU A 141 17.83 -10.88 -5.69
C LEU A 141 19.10 -11.43 -6.34
N SER A 142 19.49 -12.63 -5.94
CA SER A 142 20.60 -13.34 -6.57
C SER A 142 20.20 -13.85 -7.98
N ASP A 143 21.23 -14.07 -8.83
CA ASP A 143 21.02 -14.61 -10.18
C ASP A 143 20.30 -15.97 -10.16
N ALA A 144 20.55 -16.80 -9.14
CA ALA A 144 19.87 -18.07 -8.97
C ALA A 144 18.34 -17.89 -8.81
N ILE A 145 17.91 -16.92 -7.98
CA ILE A 145 16.48 -16.62 -7.78
C ILE A 145 15.88 -16.04 -9.06
N LEU A 146 16.60 -15.17 -9.76
CA LEU A 146 16.14 -14.57 -11.02
C LEU A 146 15.92 -15.63 -12.10
N SER A 147 16.84 -16.61 -12.23
CA SER A 147 16.78 -17.67 -13.24
C SER A 147 15.62 -18.65 -13.00
N ASP A 148 15.34 -18.96 -11.74
CA ASP A 148 14.29 -19.92 -11.36
C ASP A 148 12.88 -19.34 -11.41
N GLY A 149 12.75 -18.02 -11.53
CA GLY A 149 11.46 -17.34 -11.49
C GLY A 149 10.77 -17.41 -10.12
N ALA A 150 11.56 -17.61 -9.05
CA ALA A 150 11.04 -17.76 -7.69
C ALA A 150 10.40 -16.47 -7.15
N ALA A 151 10.77 -15.30 -7.70
CA ALA A 151 10.07 -14.06 -7.41
C ALA A 151 8.75 -14.03 -8.19
N PHE A 152 7.65 -14.25 -7.50
CA PHE A 152 6.27 -14.21 -8.08
C PHE A 152 6.03 -15.12 -9.31
N GLY A 153 6.83 -16.15 -9.52
CA GLY A 153 6.73 -17.04 -10.70
C GLY A 153 7.16 -16.39 -12.01
N LEU A 154 7.80 -15.22 -11.98
CA LEU A 154 8.22 -14.47 -13.16
C LEU A 154 9.75 -14.51 -13.30
N LYS A 155 10.23 -15.12 -14.38
CA LYS A 155 11.67 -15.15 -14.68
C LYS A 155 12.18 -13.78 -15.08
N GLY A 156 13.36 -13.41 -14.57
CA GLY A 156 14.03 -12.16 -14.91
C GLY A 156 13.46 -10.91 -14.23
N VAL A 157 12.50 -11.06 -13.33
CA VAL A 157 11.97 -9.94 -12.54
C VAL A 157 12.85 -9.78 -11.30
N GLY A 158 13.51 -8.63 -11.21
CA GLY A 158 14.27 -8.21 -10.03
C GLY A 158 13.34 -7.65 -8.95
N MET A 159 13.88 -7.54 -7.74
CA MET A 159 13.18 -6.89 -6.62
C MET A 159 14.14 -5.99 -5.86
N GLY A 160 13.72 -4.75 -5.68
CA GLY A 160 14.39 -3.78 -4.84
C GLY A 160 13.98 -3.89 -3.37
N LEU A 161 14.26 -2.85 -2.60
CA LEU A 161 13.77 -2.73 -1.24
C LEU A 161 12.33 -2.20 -1.30
N THR A 162 11.35 -3.09 -1.24
CA THR A 162 9.90 -2.80 -1.29
C THR A 162 9.34 -2.30 -2.64
N VAL A 163 10.17 -2.25 -3.67
CA VAL A 163 9.77 -1.89 -5.05
C VAL A 163 10.27 -2.95 -6.01
N GLY A 164 9.48 -3.30 -7.01
CA GLY A 164 9.78 -4.28 -8.05
C GLY A 164 9.71 -3.66 -9.43
#